data_314351c0757132f1402f94b22bb06960
#
_entry.id   314351c0757132f1402f94b22bb06960
#
_cell.length_a   1.000
_cell.length_b   1.000
_cell.length_c   1.000
_cell.angle_alpha   90.00
_cell.angle_beta   90.00
_cell.angle_gamma   90.00
#
_symmetry.space_group_name_H-M   'P 1'
#
loop_
_entity.id
_entity.type
_entity.pdbx_description
1 polymer ?
#
loop_
_entity_poly.entity_id
_entity_poly.type
_entity_poly.pdbx_seq_one_letter_code
_entity_poly.pdbx_strand_id
1 'polypeptide(L)'
;MPNNNSKPVFLFFYNTIFMSYCSYVAGLNNDNVHKYYHDKEYGFPLTDDDELFARLVLEINQAGLSWTTILNKKDNFFKAYDNFNVKKVAKYNQKKIDALLNDAGIIRNRLKINAAIENAKKILEIQKEHGSFKKWLDKNHPLTKEEWVKLFKKHFRFTGGEIVNEFLMSAGYLPGAHTEDCPVYKKIIKLKPVWLK
;
A
#
# COMPACT_ATOMS: atom_id res chain seq x y z
N MET A 1 -27.09 -10.83 0.71
CA MET A 1 -26.02 -10.96 -0.32
C MET A 1 -24.75 -10.34 0.25
N PRO A 2 -23.67 -11.06 0.48
CA PRO A 2 -22.45 -10.50 1.03
C PRO A 2 -21.71 -9.70 -0.05
N ASN A 3 -21.28 -8.50 0.32
CA ASN A 3 -20.63 -7.51 -0.52
C ASN A 3 -19.17 -7.95 -0.81
N ASN A 4 -18.92 -8.47 -2.01
CA ASN A 4 -17.64 -9.01 -2.49
C ASN A 4 -16.68 -7.89 -2.95
N ASN A 5 -16.29 -6.95 -2.07
CA ASN A 5 -15.51 -5.77 -2.45
C ASN A 5 -14.20 -5.56 -1.66
N SER A 6 -13.59 -6.61 -1.13
CA SER A 6 -12.23 -6.53 -0.59
C SER A 6 -11.20 -6.92 -1.66
N LYS A 7 -9.89 -6.48 -1.53
CA LYS A 7 -8.77 -7.23 -2.11
C LYS A 7 -9.14 -8.68 -1.86
N PRO A 8 -8.95 -9.58 -2.80
CA PRO A 8 -9.12 -10.97 -2.50
C PRO A 8 -8.04 -11.43 -1.49
N VAL A 9 -8.18 -11.05 -0.23
CA VAL A 9 -7.81 -11.88 0.89
C VAL A 9 -8.91 -12.91 0.89
N PHE A 10 -8.76 -13.94 0.04
CA PHE A 10 -9.71 -15.01 -0.11
C PHE A 10 -9.72 -15.87 1.16
N LEU A 11 -10.35 -15.39 2.20
CA LEU A 11 -10.83 -16.18 3.30
C LEU A 11 -12.27 -16.63 2.99
N PHE A 12 -12.40 -17.60 2.12
CA PHE A 12 -13.63 -18.38 1.99
C PHE A 12 -13.51 -19.67 2.79
N PHE A 13 -14.16 -19.72 3.93
CA PHE A 13 -14.52 -20.98 4.57
C PHE A 13 -15.69 -21.58 3.78
N TYR A 14 -15.44 -22.61 3.04
CA TYR A 14 -16.17 -23.82 2.70
C TYR A 14 -15.50 -24.46 1.48
N ASN A 15 -14.73 -25.55 1.67
CA ASN A 15 -14.24 -26.50 0.65
C ASN A 15 -13.90 -25.92 -0.73
N THR A 16 -13.19 -24.80 -0.80
CA THR A 16 -12.69 -24.21 -2.05
C THR A 16 -11.18 -24.04 -1.96
N ILE A 17 -10.49 -24.53 -2.95
CA ILE A 17 -9.08 -24.32 -3.21
C ILE A 17 -8.77 -22.84 -2.96
N PHE A 18 -7.87 -22.56 -2.00
CA PHE A 18 -7.39 -21.18 -1.73
C PHE A 18 -6.72 -20.64 -3.00
N MET A 19 -7.44 -19.82 -3.74
CA MET A 19 -6.88 -19.18 -4.93
C MET A 19 -6.00 -18.03 -4.47
N SER A 20 -4.68 -18.14 -4.67
CA SER A 20 -3.73 -17.06 -4.39
C SER A 20 -3.97 -15.88 -5.34
N TYR A 21 -3.48 -14.69 -4.96
CA TYR A 21 -3.51 -13.54 -5.88
C TYR A 21 -2.76 -13.83 -7.18
N CYS A 22 -1.66 -14.60 -7.10
CA CYS A 22 -0.93 -15.08 -8.28
C CYS A 22 -1.80 -15.93 -9.20
N SER A 23 -2.58 -16.90 -8.65
CA SER A 23 -3.48 -17.74 -9.42
C SER A 23 -4.63 -16.93 -10.06
N TYR A 24 -5.18 -15.95 -9.32
CA TYR A 24 -6.19 -15.05 -9.85
C TYR A 24 -5.66 -14.26 -11.05
N VAL A 25 -4.46 -13.68 -10.92
CA VAL A 25 -3.86 -12.84 -11.96
C VAL A 25 -3.40 -13.65 -13.18
N ALA A 26 -3.02 -14.92 -13.00
CA ALA A 26 -2.58 -15.80 -14.09
C ALA A 26 -3.65 -15.96 -15.20
N GLY A 27 -4.93 -15.88 -14.85
CA GLY A 27 -6.05 -15.95 -15.79
C GLY A 27 -6.44 -14.61 -16.44
N LEU A 28 -5.75 -13.50 -16.15
CA LEU A 28 -6.11 -12.18 -16.64
C LEU A 28 -5.32 -11.78 -17.88
N ASN A 29 -5.94 -10.95 -18.73
CA ASN A 29 -5.28 -10.35 -19.89
C ASN A 29 -4.19 -9.37 -19.48
N ASN A 30 -3.22 -9.13 -20.34
CA ASN A 30 -2.04 -8.28 -20.07
C ASN A 30 -2.38 -6.81 -19.83
N ASP A 31 -3.49 -6.30 -20.32
CA ASP A 31 -4.00 -4.94 -20.12
C ASP A 31 -4.78 -4.77 -18.82
N ASN A 32 -4.99 -5.85 -18.06
CA ASN A 32 -5.68 -5.79 -16.80
C ASN A 32 -4.84 -5.08 -15.71
N VAL A 33 -5.44 -4.14 -14.98
CA VAL A 33 -4.76 -3.36 -13.94
C VAL A 33 -4.17 -4.23 -12.81
N HIS A 34 -4.82 -5.36 -12.49
CA HIS A 34 -4.29 -6.32 -11.52
C HIS A 34 -3.05 -7.03 -12.04
N LYS A 35 -3.04 -7.37 -13.34
CA LYS A 35 -1.88 -8.00 -13.98
C LYS A 35 -0.66 -7.09 -13.93
N TYR A 36 -0.85 -5.82 -14.29
CA TYR A 36 0.22 -4.84 -14.22
C TYR A 36 0.74 -4.68 -12.79
N TYR A 37 -0.17 -4.46 -11.83
CA TYR A 37 0.19 -4.30 -10.42
C TYR A 37 0.96 -5.51 -9.86
N HIS A 38 0.44 -6.72 -10.10
CA HIS A 38 1.08 -7.97 -9.69
C HIS A 38 2.47 -8.14 -10.29
N ASP A 39 2.61 -7.92 -11.62
CA ASP A 39 3.84 -8.25 -12.34
C ASP A 39 4.94 -7.20 -12.18
N LYS A 40 4.61 -5.96 -11.76
CA LYS A 40 5.51 -4.81 -11.76
C LYS A 40 5.64 -4.07 -10.44
N GLU A 41 4.69 -4.22 -9.52
CA GLU A 41 4.64 -3.38 -8.32
C GLU A 41 4.52 -4.15 -7.01
N TYR A 42 3.69 -5.19 -6.97
CA TYR A 42 3.38 -5.91 -5.73
C TYR A 42 4.58 -6.74 -5.27
N GLY A 43 5.06 -6.49 -4.04
CA GLY A 43 6.19 -7.21 -3.45
C GLY A 43 7.57 -6.74 -3.89
N PHE A 44 7.66 -5.83 -4.87
CA PHE A 44 8.95 -5.26 -5.28
C PHE A 44 9.47 -4.29 -4.22
N PRO A 45 10.77 -4.39 -3.83
CA PRO A 45 11.35 -3.48 -2.86
C PRO A 45 11.25 -2.01 -3.28
N LEU A 46 10.67 -1.18 -2.44
CA LEU A 46 10.62 0.26 -2.64
C LEU A 46 11.76 0.94 -1.88
N THR A 47 12.37 1.94 -2.50
CA THR A 47 13.53 2.67 -1.94
C THR A 47 13.27 4.16 -1.77
N ASP A 48 12.30 4.71 -2.48
CA ASP A 48 11.93 6.12 -2.45
C ASP A 48 10.83 6.37 -1.40
N ASP A 49 10.96 7.44 -0.62
CA ASP A 49 10.03 7.77 0.46
C ASP A 49 8.66 8.25 -0.05
N ASP A 50 8.62 8.95 -1.20
CA ASP A 50 7.37 9.38 -1.83
C ASP A 50 6.61 8.17 -2.39
N GLU A 51 7.30 7.15 -2.94
CA GLU A 51 6.70 5.87 -3.39
C GLU A 51 6.19 5.04 -2.20
N LEU A 52 6.95 4.94 -1.12
CA LEU A 52 6.52 4.29 0.12
C LEU A 52 5.28 4.98 0.70
N PHE A 53 5.27 6.30 0.72
CA PHE A 53 4.12 7.07 1.16
C PHE A 53 2.90 6.88 0.25
N ALA A 54 3.09 6.89 -1.06
CA ALA A 54 2.03 6.59 -2.04
C ALA A 54 1.40 5.23 -1.76
N ARG A 55 2.22 4.19 -1.57
CA ARG A 55 1.75 2.85 -1.28
C ARG A 55 0.91 2.80 0.01
N LEU A 56 1.40 3.42 1.09
CA LEU A 56 0.66 3.49 2.35
C LEU A 56 -0.70 4.20 2.19
N VAL A 57 -0.75 5.31 1.47
CA VAL A 57 -2.00 6.06 1.25
C VAL A 57 -2.99 5.26 0.39
N LEU A 58 -2.53 4.55 -0.63
CA LEU A 58 -3.38 3.69 -1.46
C LEU A 58 -3.99 2.54 -0.64
N GLU A 59 -3.20 1.91 0.25
CA GLU A 59 -3.69 0.86 1.16
C GLU A 59 -4.73 1.41 2.16
N ILE A 60 -4.50 2.60 2.72
CA ILE A 60 -5.49 3.28 3.56
C ILE A 60 -6.78 3.54 2.78
N ASN A 61 -6.68 3.96 1.53
CA ASN A 61 -7.85 4.24 0.70
C ASN A 61 -8.61 2.98 0.32
N GLN A 62 -7.95 1.83 0.22
CA GLN A 62 -8.57 0.54 -0.07
C GLN A 62 -9.50 0.08 1.06
N ALA A 63 -9.25 0.45 2.32
CA ALA A 63 -10.07 -0.01 3.45
C ALA A 63 -11.57 0.24 3.21
N GLY A 64 -12.35 -0.85 3.16
CA GLY A 64 -13.79 -0.86 2.86
C GLY A 64 -14.14 -0.82 1.37
N LEU A 65 -13.16 -0.90 0.47
CA LEU A 65 -13.35 -0.89 -0.99
C LEU A 65 -12.60 -2.05 -1.65
N SER A 66 -12.92 -2.31 -2.93
CA SER A 66 -12.16 -3.29 -3.71
C SER A 66 -10.81 -2.71 -4.15
N TRP A 67 -9.78 -3.57 -4.22
CA TRP A 67 -8.48 -3.18 -4.76
C TRP A 67 -8.57 -2.73 -6.22
N THR A 68 -9.46 -3.35 -7.00
CA THR A 68 -9.78 -2.92 -8.38
C THR A 68 -10.16 -1.44 -8.44
N THR A 69 -10.99 -0.97 -7.49
CA THR A 69 -11.38 0.44 -7.41
C THR A 69 -10.17 1.35 -7.22
N ILE A 70 -9.21 0.95 -6.37
CA ILE A 70 -8.00 1.73 -6.11
C ILE A 70 -7.06 1.71 -7.32
N LEU A 71 -6.84 0.55 -7.93
CA LEU A 71 -5.99 0.42 -9.12
C LEU A 71 -6.52 1.26 -10.29
N ASN A 72 -7.82 1.23 -10.56
CA ASN A 72 -8.45 2.04 -11.60
C ASN A 72 -8.37 3.56 -11.35
N LYS A 73 -8.20 3.97 -10.10
CA LYS A 73 -8.07 5.38 -9.70
C LYS A 73 -6.62 5.81 -9.42
N LYS A 74 -5.66 4.90 -9.55
CA LYS A 74 -4.28 5.13 -9.13
C LYS A 74 -3.67 6.39 -9.76
N ASP A 75 -3.78 6.56 -11.07
CA ASP A 75 -3.23 7.73 -11.77
C ASP A 75 -3.89 9.03 -11.33
N ASN A 76 -5.20 8.99 -11.04
CA ASN A 76 -5.91 10.14 -10.50
C ASN A 76 -5.43 10.47 -9.07
N PHE A 77 -5.16 9.46 -8.24
CA PHE A 77 -4.55 9.68 -6.94
C PHE A 77 -3.18 10.35 -7.06
N PHE A 78 -2.30 9.89 -7.96
CA PHE A 78 -1.01 10.52 -8.18
C PHE A 78 -1.16 12.00 -8.60
N LYS A 79 -2.05 12.31 -9.53
CA LYS A 79 -2.36 13.70 -9.95
C LYS A 79 -2.90 14.53 -8.78
N ALA A 80 -3.88 14.02 -8.05
CA ALA A 80 -4.57 14.73 -6.97
C ALA A 80 -3.67 15.02 -5.77
N TYR A 81 -2.74 14.10 -5.45
CA TYR A 81 -1.81 14.19 -4.32
C TYR A 81 -0.40 14.67 -4.70
N ASP A 82 -0.25 15.43 -5.80
CA ASP A 82 1.05 16.00 -6.22
C ASP A 82 2.16 14.95 -6.33
N ASN A 83 1.86 13.79 -6.96
CA ASN A 83 2.70 12.60 -7.06
C ASN A 83 3.13 12.04 -5.69
N PHE A 84 2.30 12.21 -4.69
CA PHE A 84 2.55 11.82 -3.30
C PHE A 84 3.83 12.40 -2.70
N ASN A 85 4.28 13.55 -3.21
CA ASN A 85 5.43 14.23 -2.63
C ASN A 85 5.16 14.57 -1.16
N VAL A 86 5.87 13.91 -0.25
CA VAL A 86 5.66 14.01 1.19
C VAL A 86 5.68 15.45 1.67
N LYS A 87 6.63 16.28 1.17
CA LYS A 87 6.78 17.69 1.58
C LYS A 87 5.59 18.53 1.14
N LYS A 88 5.00 18.24 -0.04
CA LYS A 88 3.83 18.96 -0.55
C LYS A 88 2.58 18.55 0.21
N VAL A 89 2.34 17.24 0.36
CA VAL A 89 1.14 16.71 1.04
C VAL A 89 1.09 17.15 2.50
N ALA A 90 2.21 17.16 3.21
CA ALA A 90 2.30 17.64 4.60
C ALA A 90 1.86 19.11 4.78
N LYS A 91 1.88 19.90 3.71
CA LYS A 91 1.51 21.35 3.71
C LYS A 91 0.09 21.61 3.19
N TYR A 92 -0.70 20.59 2.89
CA TYR A 92 -2.06 20.80 2.39
C TYR A 92 -2.90 21.59 3.40
N ASN A 93 -3.55 22.62 2.90
CA ASN A 93 -4.45 23.48 3.65
C ASN A 93 -5.92 23.13 3.35
N GLN A 94 -6.86 23.83 4.01
CA GLN A 94 -8.29 23.59 3.85
C GLN A 94 -8.74 23.68 2.38
N LYS A 95 -8.23 24.65 1.59
CA LYS A 95 -8.57 24.78 0.16
C LYS A 95 -8.20 23.53 -0.63
N LYS A 96 -7.03 22.91 -0.36
CA LYS A 96 -6.62 21.67 -1.03
C LYS A 96 -7.46 20.47 -0.54
N ILE A 97 -7.78 20.41 0.75
CA ILE A 97 -8.67 19.36 1.30
C ILE A 97 -10.04 19.43 0.62
N ASP A 98 -10.62 20.61 0.47
CA ASP A 98 -11.92 20.79 -0.19
C ASP A 98 -11.85 20.42 -1.67
N ALA A 99 -10.76 20.74 -2.36
CA ALA A 99 -10.51 20.30 -3.74
C ALA A 99 -10.48 18.76 -3.85
N LEU A 100 -9.76 18.07 -2.94
CA LEU A 100 -9.71 16.60 -2.89
C LEU A 100 -11.08 15.98 -2.60
N LEU A 101 -11.90 16.60 -1.74
CA LEU A 101 -13.26 16.13 -1.43
C LEU A 101 -14.22 16.29 -2.62
N ASN A 102 -13.94 17.20 -3.54
CA ASN A 102 -14.72 17.41 -4.75
C ASN A 102 -14.20 16.64 -5.97
N ASP A 103 -13.00 16.00 -5.86
CA ASP A 103 -12.42 15.23 -6.95
C ASP A 103 -13.05 13.83 -7.05
N ALA A 104 -13.89 13.60 -8.05
CA ALA A 104 -14.50 12.29 -8.35
C ALA A 104 -13.47 11.23 -8.81
N GLY A 105 -12.28 11.65 -9.21
CA GLY A 105 -11.18 10.75 -9.61
C GLY A 105 -10.61 9.94 -8.46
N ILE A 106 -10.75 10.39 -7.21
CA ILE A 106 -10.23 9.72 -6.02
C ILE A 106 -11.33 9.24 -5.06
N ILE A 107 -10.95 8.71 -3.90
CA ILE A 107 -11.88 8.37 -2.82
C ILE A 107 -12.11 9.62 -1.95
N ARG A 108 -13.32 10.20 -2.06
CA ARG A 108 -13.73 11.44 -1.36
C ARG A 108 -14.08 11.16 0.10
N ASN A 109 -13.08 10.87 0.92
CA ASN A 109 -13.25 10.60 2.35
C ASN A 109 -12.35 11.53 3.18
N ARG A 110 -12.98 12.47 3.92
CA ARG A 110 -12.27 13.48 4.73
C ARG A 110 -11.31 12.86 5.75
N LEU A 111 -11.70 11.76 6.38
CA LEU A 111 -10.84 11.11 7.37
C LEU A 111 -9.58 10.51 6.74
N LYS A 112 -9.71 9.89 5.56
CA LYS A 112 -8.57 9.32 4.82
C LYS A 112 -7.67 10.42 4.24
N ILE A 113 -8.24 11.53 3.76
CA ILE A 113 -7.48 12.70 3.30
C ILE A 113 -6.68 13.30 4.47
N ASN A 114 -7.31 13.53 5.61
CA ASN A 114 -6.62 14.05 6.79
C ASN A 114 -5.55 13.08 7.28
N ALA A 115 -5.81 11.77 7.26
CA ALA A 115 -4.82 10.75 7.62
C ALA A 115 -3.60 10.82 6.68
N ALA A 116 -3.78 11.00 5.37
CA ALA A 116 -2.67 11.16 4.44
C ALA A 116 -1.80 12.39 4.80
N ILE A 117 -2.42 13.52 5.14
CA ILE A 117 -1.71 14.76 5.55
C ILE A 117 -0.92 14.53 6.86
N GLU A 118 -1.55 13.96 7.88
CA GLU A 118 -0.90 13.68 9.15
C GLU A 118 0.24 12.65 9.01
N ASN A 119 0.04 11.64 8.18
CA ASN A 119 1.07 10.65 7.88
C ASN A 119 2.25 11.25 7.12
N ALA A 120 2.00 12.18 6.18
CA ALA A 120 3.07 12.91 5.50
C ALA A 120 3.89 13.76 6.48
N LYS A 121 3.24 14.46 7.42
CA LYS A 121 3.94 15.21 8.49
C LYS A 121 4.79 14.28 9.35
N LYS A 122 4.25 13.12 9.74
CA LYS A 122 5.00 12.12 10.51
C LYS A 122 6.21 11.58 9.74
N ILE A 123 6.08 11.35 8.43
CA ILE A 123 7.22 10.94 7.60
C ILE A 123 8.30 12.04 7.56
N LEU A 124 7.94 13.33 7.50
CA LEU A 124 8.94 14.42 7.59
C LEU A 124 9.69 14.44 8.93
N GLU A 125 9.01 14.14 10.04
CA GLU A 125 9.65 13.99 11.34
C GLU A 125 10.64 12.81 11.34
N ILE A 126 10.20 11.66 10.81
CA ILE A 126 11.03 10.46 10.66
C ILE A 126 12.25 10.73 9.74
N GLN A 127 12.07 11.44 8.62
CA GLN A 127 13.16 11.83 7.73
C GLN A 127 14.18 12.70 8.44
N LYS A 128 13.74 13.64 9.29
CA LYS A 128 14.62 14.49 10.07
C LYS A 128 15.44 13.69 11.11
N GLU A 129 14.83 12.70 11.74
CA GLU A 129 15.46 11.91 12.81
C GLU A 129 16.32 10.76 12.27
N HIS A 130 15.87 10.07 11.20
CA HIS A 130 16.47 8.84 10.69
C HIS A 130 17.08 8.98 9.29
N GLY A 131 16.95 10.16 8.65
CA GLY A 131 17.44 10.46 7.31
C GLY A 131 16.46 10.09 6.20
N SER A 132 15.64 9.05 6.33
CA SER A 132 14.53 8.71 5.41
C SER A 132 13.49 7.81 6.08
N PHE A 133 12.29 7.75 5.52
CA PHE A 133 11.25 6.80 5.94
C PHE A 133 11.71 5.36 5.68
N LYS A 134 12.37 5.13 4.53
CA LYS A 134 12.98 3.83 4.24
C LYS A 134 13.98 3.41 5.32
N LYS A 135 14.92 4.27 5.71
CA LYS A 135 15.90 3.95 6.76
C LYS A 135 15.23 3.64 8.11
N TRP A 136 14.13 4.31 8.43
CA TRP A 136 13.35 4.02 9.63
C TRP A 136 12.71 2.63 9.54
N LEU A 137 12.14 2.25 8.38
CA LEU A 137 11.63 0.90 8.17
C LEU A 137 12.75 -0.15 8.29
N ASP A 138 13.89 0.08 7.63
CA ASP A 138 15.05 -0.82 7.69
C ASP A 138 15.58 -1.03 9.12
N LYS A 139 15.63 0.05 9.93
CA LYS A 139 16.08 0.00 11.32
C LYS A 139 15.15 -0.82 12.21
N ASN A 140 13.88 -0.87 11.90
CA ASN A 140 12.87 -1.62 12.67
C ASN A 140 12.69 -3.07 12.16
N HIS A 141 13.30 -3.46 11.05
CA HIS A 141 13.31 -4.83 10.57
C HIS A 141 14.42 -5.64 11.31
N PRO A 142 14.17 -6.93 11.65
CA PRO A 142 12.92 -7.68 11.46
C PRO A 142 11.92 -7.47 12.62
N LEU A 143 10.65 -7.37 12.26
CA LEU A 143 9.53 -7.39 13.21
C LEU A 143 8.44 -8.35 12.69
N THR A 144 7.71 -8.97 13.59
CA THR A 144 6.51 -9.75 13.25
C THR A 144 5.39 -8.83 12.73
N LYS A 145 4.37 -9.40 12.07
CA LYS A 145 3.19 -8.65 11.63
C LYS A 145 2.57 -7.83 12.79
N GLU A 146 2.42 -8.45 13.96
CA GLU A 146 1.82 -7.85 15.14
C GLU A 146 2.64 -6.67 15.68
N GLU A 147 3.96 -6.82 15.71
CA GLU A 147 4.88 -5.77 16.15
C GLU A 147 4.88 -4.59 15.16
N TRP A 148 4.90 -4.87 13.85
CA TRP A 148 4.73 -3.84 12.82
C TRP A 148 3.41 -3.08 12.97
N VAL A 149 2.30 -3.78 13.17
CA VAL A 149 0.99 -3.15 13.39
C VAL A 149 1.00 -2.26 14.63
N LYS A 150 1.60 -2.71 15.72
CA LYS A 150 1.75 -1.93 16.96
C LYS A 150 2.60 -0.68 16.72
N LEU A 151 3.72 -0.82 16.00
CA LEU A 151 4.61 0.29 15.65
C LEU A 151 3.89 1.32 14.76
N PHE A 152 3.20 0.86 13.72
CA PHE A 152 2.49 1.76 12.81
C PHE A 152 1.33 2.49 13.50
N LYS A 153 0.56 1.84 14.35
CA LYS A 153 -0.52 2.48 15.15
C LYS A 153 0.01 3.59 16.05
N LYS A 154 1.25 3.46 16.55
CA LYS A 154 1.88 4.48 17.38
C LYS A 154 2.25 5.73 16.58
N HIS A 155 2.63 5.59 15.32
CA HIS A 155 3.21 6.67 14.51
C HIS A 155 2.27 7.23 13.45
N PHE A 156 1.37 6.40 12.90
CA PHE A 156 0.56 6.72 11.74
C PHE A 156 -0.94 6.61 12.00
N ARG A 157 -1.73 7.33 11.21
CA ARG A 157 -3.19 7.32 11.25
C ARG A 157 -3.75 6.29 10.25
N PHE A 158 -4.89 5.69 10.60
CA PHE A 158 -5.59 4.71 9.76
C PHE A 158 -4.76 3.45 9.43
N THR A 159 -3.91 3.01 10.33
CA THR A 159 -3.01 1.87 10.13
C THR A 159 -3.48 0.64 10.92
N GLY A 160 -4.58 0.04 10.47
CA GLY A 160 -5.06 -1.26 10.98
C GLY A 160 -4.21 -2.44 10.50
N GLY A 161 -4.46 -3.63 11.08
CA GLY A 161 -3.64 -4.82 10.84
C GLY A 161 -3.48 -5.19 9.37
N GLU A 162 -4.57 -5.21 8.61
CA GLU A 162 -4.52 -5.58 7.18
C GLU A 162 -3.86 -4.49 6.34
N ILE A 163 -4.08 -3.21 6.64
CA ILE A 163 -3.43 -2.09 5.93
C ILE A 163 -1.92 -2.17 6.07
N VAL A 164 -1.43 -2.38 7.30
CA VAL A 164 0.02 -2.48 7.58
C VAL A 164 0.61 -3.72 6.93
N ASN A 165 -0.06 -4.86 7.03
CA ASN A 165 0.37 -6.11 6.41
C ASN A 165 0.52 -5.97 4.90
N GLU A 166 -0.52 -5.47 4.22
CA GLU A 166 -0.50 -5.28 2.77
C GLU A 166 0.54 -4.25 2.33
N PHE A 167 0.67 -3.13 3.07
CA PHE A 167 1.72 -2.15 2.83
C PHE A 167 3.11 -2.79 2.87
N LEU A 168 3.41 -3.54 3.93
CA LEU A 168 4.74 -4.13 4.12
C LEU A 168 5.03 -5.28 3.15
N MET A 169 4.05 -6.13 2.85
CA MET A 169 4.18 -7.14 1.79
C MET A 169 4.42 -6.48 0.43
N SER A 170 3.61 -5.48 0.09
CA SER A 170 3.70 -4.79 -1.21
C SER A 170 5.02 -4.04 -1.40
N ALA A 171 5.68 -3.62 -0.31
CA ALA A 171 6.95 -2.88 -0.31
C ALA A 171 8.19 -3.76 -0.05
N GLY A 172 8.02 -5.08 0.09
CA GLY A 172 9.14 -6.03 0.27
C GLY A 172 9.70 -6.11 1.69
N TYR A 173 8.92 -5.75 2.72
CA TYR A 173 9.30 -5.88 4.14
C TYR A 173 8.72 -7.12 4.83
N LEU A 174 7.65 -7.70 4.31
CA LEU A 174 7.08 -8.97 4.75
C LEU A 174 6.96 -9.94 3.56
N PRO A 175 7.15 -11.26 3.78
CA PRO A 175 6.90 -12.27 2.76
C PRO A 175 5.40 -12.42 2.49
N GLY A 176 5.03 -13.09 1.39
CA GLY A 176 3.65 -13.47 1.10
C GLY A 176 3.00 -12.73 -0.07
N ALA A 177 3.68 -11.74 -0.67
CA ALA A 177 3.16 -11.06 -1.85
C ALA A 177 2.95 -12.02 -3.04
N HIS A 178 3.83 -12.99 -3.20
CA HIS A 178 3.78 -13.99 -4.27
C HIS A 178 4.04 -15.40 -3.74
N THR A 179 3.42 -16.39 -4.38
CA THR A 179 3.69 -17.81 -4.13
C THR A 179 5.03 -18.21 -4.79
N GLU A 180 5.73 -19.21 -4.25
CA GLU A 180 7.06 -19.62 -4.73
C GLU A 180 7.09 -20.12 -6.19
N ASP A 181 5.98 -20.67 -6.65
CA ASP A 181 5.77 -21.11 -8.03
C ASP A 181 5.48 -19.96 -9.01
N CYS A 182 5.18 -18.76 -8.49
CA CYS A 182 4.93 -17.59 -9.31
C CYS A 182 6.20 -17.12 -10.04
N PRO A 183 6.16 -16.89 -11.37
CA PRO A 183 7.31 -16.36 -12.11
C PRO A 183 7.85 -15.02 -11.56
N VAL A 184 6.97 -14.20 -10.96
CA VAL A 184 7.34 -12.90 -10.37
C VAL A 184 8.13 -13.09 -9.08
N TYR A 185 7.83 -14.12 -8.29
CA TYR A 185 8.58 -14.44 -7.06
C TYR A 185 10.07 -14.54 -7.32
N LYS A 186 10.47 -15.28 -8.36
CA LYS A 186 11.87 -15.45 -8.75
C LYS A 186 12.57 -14.12 -9.11
N LYS A 187 11.81 -13.16 -9.66
CA LYS A 187 12.34 -11.81 -9.95
C LYS A 187 12.57 -11.03 -8.66
N ILE A 188 11.61 -11.09 -7.74
CA ILE A 188 11.70 -10.39 -6.45
C ILE A 188 12.84 -10.91 -5.60
N ILE A 189 13.03 -12.23 -5.51
CA ILE A 189 14.14 -12.85 -4.77
C ILE A 189 15.51 -12.32 -5.26
N LYS A 190 15.68 -12.15 -6.58
CA LYS A 190 16.92 -11.59 -7.15
C LYS A 190 17.19 -10.15 -6.69
N LEU A 191 16.15 -9.39 -6.36
CA LEU A 191 16.25 -8.03 -5.84
C LEU A 191 16.58 -7.97 -4.35
N LYS A 192 16.69 -9.13 -3.68
CA LYS A 192 17.01 -9.26 -2.25
C LYS A 192 16.10 -8.38 -1.37
N PRO A 193 14.79 -8.62 -1.36
CA PRO A 193 13.85 -7.84 -0.54
C PRO A 193 14.25 -7.92 0.94
N VAL A 194 13.81 -6.93 1.71
CA VAL A 194 14.23 -6.76 3.11
C VAL A 194 13.87 -8.00 3.94
N TRP A 195 12.72 -8.62 3.69
CA TRP A 195 12.27 -9.82 4.42
C TRP A 195 13.14 -11.09 4.20
N LEU A 196 14.09 -11.06 3.26
CA LEU A 196 15.08 -12.14 3.06
C LEU A 196 16.32 -12.00 3.96
N LYS A 197 16.49 -10.87 4.62
CA LYS A 197 17.63 -10.59 5.51
C LYS A 197 17.26 -10.97 6.94
#